data_a0ba6cd260e61a59b81edee8e3208582
#
_entry.id   a0ba6cd260e61a59b81edee8e3208582
#
_cell.length_a   1.000
_cell.length_b   1.000
_cell.length_c   1.000
_cell.angle_alpha   90.00
_cell.angle_beta   90.00
_cell.angle_gamma   90.00
#
_symmetry.space_group_name_H-M   'P 1'
#
loop_
_entity.id
_entity.type
_entity.pdbx_description
1 polymer ?
#
loop_
_entity_poly.entity_id
_entity_poly.type
_entity_poly.pdbx_seq_one_letter_code
_entity_poly.pdbx_strand_id
1 'polypeptide(L)'
;MEAWDIIVLGDGPAALRAAAESAKTGASTLMMTADGLGMSGRSAADGIAAPLQESNNRGHREDTIRSGAYLCDQDIVNSSTAAANRQMDLLERWGVNFRRDSKGVAMVSKEAGHGKPRNANCGDTTSREVQQVLEEQCMRFGVTRRGDQLPLSLVHSNQKINGLI
;
A
#
# COMPACT_ATOMS: atom_id res chain seq x y z
N MET A 1 26.41 -11.84 11.13
CA MET A 1 25.97 -10.61 10.44
C MET A 1 25.41 -11.05 9.11
N GLU A 2 24.20 -10.64 8.77
CA GLU A 2 23.60 -10.93 7.47
C GLU A 2 23.69 -9.67 6.60
N ALA A 3 23.73 -9.84 5.29
CA ALA A 3 23.81 -8.74 4.34
C ALA A 3 22.56 -8.75 3.45
N TRP A 4 21.94 -7.60 3.31
CA TRP A 4 20.76 -7.37 2.48
C TRP A 4 20.93 -6.09 1.68
N ASP A 5 20.44 -6.07 0.45
CA ASP A 5 20.46 -4.86 -0.37
C ASP A 5 19.42 -3.86 0.16
N ILE A 6 18.26 -4.37 0.59
CA ILE A 6 17.14 -3.55 1.09
C ILE A 6 16.54 -4.20 2.34
N ILE A 7 16.33 -3.38 3.37
CA ILE A 7 15.57 -3.74 4.56
C ILE A 7 14.32 -2.86 4.61
N VAL A 8 13.15 -3.48 4.68
CA VAL A 8 11.84 -2.81 4.82
C VAL A 8 11.32 -3.03 6.23
N LEU A 9 10.98 -1.95 6.92
CA LEU A 9 10.43 -1.99 8.28
C LEU A 9 8.91 -1.85 8.25
N GLY A 10 8.22 -2.83 8.83
CA GLY A 10 6.77 -2.93 8.87
C GLY A 10 6.24 -4.06 8.00
N ASP A 11 4.95 -4.37 8.15
CA ASP A 11 4.25 -5.42 7.40
C ASP A 11 2.87 -4.98 6.87
N GLY A 12 2.58 -3.68 6.93
CA GLY A 12 1.38 -3.11 6.32
C GLY A 12 1.46 -3.04 4.80
N PRO A 13 0.36 -2.69 4.10
CA PRO A 13 0.29 -2.69 2.64
C PRO A 13 1.40 -1.89 1.95
N ALA A 14 1.82 -0.77 2.52
CA ALA A 14 2.91 0.05 1.99
C ALA A 14 4.26 -0.67 2.06
N ALA A 15 4.57 -1.31 3.20
CA ALA A 15 5.80 -2.06 3.40
C ALA A 15 5.84 -3.29 2.48
N LEU A 16 4.76 -4.06 2.43
CA LEU A 16 4.65 -5.23 1.54
C LEU A 16 4.82 -4.82 0.07
N ARG A 17 4.17 -3.71 -0.33
CA ARG A 17 4.30 -3.19 -1.71
C ARG A 17 5.74 -2.79 -2.03
N ALA A 18 6.42 -2.11 -1.11
CA ALA A 18 7.82 -1.71 -1.27
C ALA A 18 8.75 -2.93 -1.34
N ALA A 19 8.57 -3.90 -0.44
CA ALA A 19 9.37 -5.13 -0.40
C ALA A 19 9.19 -5.96 -1.68
N ALA A 20 7.95 -6.17 -2.14
CA ALA A 20 7.67 -6.91 -3.36
C ALA A 20 8.30 -6.25 -4.60
N GLU A 21 8.22 -4.90 -4.71
CA GLU A 21 8.82 -4.21 -5.85
C GLU A 21 10.35 -4.23 -5.80
N SER A 22 10.94 -4.09 -4.61
CA SER A 22 12.39 -4.20 -4.42
C SER A 22 12.90 -5.58 -4.84
N ALA A 23 12.28 -6.64 -4.32
CA ALA A 23 12.68 -8.02 -4.67
C ALA A 23 12.47 -8.33 -6.16
N LYS A 24 11.41 -7.80 -6.78
CA LYS A 24 11.16 -7.93 -8.22
C LYS A 24 12.29 -7.36 -9.09
N THR A 25 13.03 -6.35 -8.61
CA THR A 25 14.20 -5.82 -9.31
C THR A 25 15.47 -6.67 -9.15
N GLY A 26 15.40 -7.76 -8.38
CA GLY A 26 16.50 -8.66 -8.10
C GLY A 26 17.29 -8.34 -6.82
N ALA A 27 16.84 -7.34 -6.04
CA ALA A 27 17.48 -6.99 -4.79
C ALA A 27 17.18 -8.05 -3.71
N SER A 28 18.18 -8.46 -2.94
CA SER A 28 17.99 -9.26 -1.74
C SER A 28 17.25 -8.41 -0.70
N THR A 29 16.00 -8.78 -0.41
CA THR A 29 15.09 -7.96 0.39
C THR A 29 14.66 -8.67 1.66
N LEU A 30 14.92 -8.02 2.81
CA LEU A 30 14.43 -8.42 4.11
C LEU A 30 13.28 -7.48 4.52
N MET A 31 12.17 -8.03 4.97
CA MET A 31 11.09 -7.30 5.62
C MET A 31 10.98 -7.71 7.08
N MET A 32 10.95 -6.73 7.98
CA MET A 32 10.92 -6.93 9.43
C MET A 32 9.78 -6.17 10.06
N THR A 33 9.15 -6.76 11.07
CA THR A 33 8.10 -6.13 11.87
C THR A 33 8.27 -6.45 13.35
N ALA A 34 7.92 -5.49 14.23
CA ALA A 34 7.93 -5.68 15.68
C ALA A 34 6.84 -6.67 16.15
N ASP A 35 5.74 -6.72 15.42
CA ASP A 35 4.62 -7.62 15.68
C ASP A 35 4.74 -8.92 14.87
N GLY A 36 3.86 -9.88 15.16
CA GLY A 36 3.72 -11.07 14.31
C GLY A 36 3.37 -10.70 12.87
N LEU A 37 3.85 -11.49 11.90
CA LEU A 37 3.59 -11.26 10.48
C LEU A 37 2.10 -11.21 10.16
N GLY A 38 1.69 -10.25 9.32
CA GLY A 38 0.32 -10.06 8.89
C GLY A 38 -0.59 -9.35 9.90
N MET A 39 -0.05 -8.83 10.99
CA MET A 39 -0.85 -8.16 12.02
C MET A 39 -1.26 -6.74 11.62
N SER A 40 -0.42 -5.99 10.92
CA SER A 40 -0.68 -4.59 10.55
C SER A 40 -1.81 -4.43 9.52
N GLY A 41 -2.07 -5.43 8.71
CA GLY A 41 -3.15 -5.42 7.71
C GLY A 41 -4.55 -5.67 8.26
N ARG A 42 -4.69 -5.85 9.58
CA ARG A 42 -5.99 -6.12 10.22
C ARG A 42 -6.80 -4.88 10.53
N SER A 43 -6.24 -3.68 10.34
CA SER A 43 -6.98 -2.44 10.46
C SER A 43 -8.11 -2.42 9.42
N ALA A 44 -9.34 -2.25 9.89
CA ALA A 44 -10.50 -2.19 9.00
C ALA A 44 -10.40 -0.93 8.13
N ALA A 45 -10.14 -1.11 6.83
CA ALA A 45 -10.38 -0.08 5.84
C ALA A 45 -11.63 -0.46 5.05
N ASP A 46 -12.57 0.47 4.97
CA ASP A 46 -13.84 0.24 4.27
C ASP A 46 -13.68 0.19 2.75
N GLY A 47 -12.48 0.46 2.25
CA GLY A 47 -12.14 0.40 0.84
C GLY A 47 -10.94 1.24 0.47
N ILE A 48 -10.70 1.37 -0.82
CA ILE A 48 -9.63 2.17 -1.39
C ILE A 48 -10.22 3.23 -2.32
N ALA A 49 -9.88 4.49 -2.07
CA ALA A 49 -10.35 5.59 -2.89
C ALA A 49 -9.55 5.72 -4.19
N ALA A 50 -10.24 5.60 -5.33
CA ALA A 50 -9.66 5.84 -6.65
C ALA A 50 -10.71 6.42 -7.60
N PRO A 51 -10.34 7.34 -8.51
CA PRO A 51 -11.27 7.99 -9.44
C PRO A 51 -11.65 7.07 -10.62
N LEU A 52 -12.11 5.83 -10.34
CA LEU A 52 -12.37 4.79 -11.33
C LEU A 52 -13.45 5.15 -12.34
N GLN A 53 -14.41 6.01 -11.95
CA GLN A 53 -15.53 6.47 -12.79
C GLN A 53 -15.38 7.95 -13.19
N GLU A 54 -14.20 8.53 -13.01
CA GLU A 54 -13.92 9.91 -13.34
C GLU A 54 -12.94 10.01 -14.52
N SER A 55 -13.07 11.05 -15.33
CA SER A 55 -12.20 11.28 -16.49
C SER A 55 -10.74 11.64 -16.11
N ASN A 56 -10.54 12.10 -14.88
CA ASN A 56 -9.23 12.47 -14.32
C ASN A 56 -9.25 12.46 -12.79
N ASN A 57 -8.09 12.65 -12.18
CA ASN A 57 -7.91 12.63 -10.73
C ASN A 57 -8.14 13.98 -10.04
N ARG A 58 -8.56 15.03 -10.74
CA ARG A 58 -8.66 16.38 -10.19
C ARG A 58 -9.57 16.45 -8.97
N GLY A 59 -10.78 15.90 -9.06
CA GLY A 59 -11.73 15.90 -7.94
C GLY A 59 -11.19 15.12 -6.73
N HIS A 60 -10.51 13.99 -6.95
CA HIS A 60 -9.87 13.22 -5.88
C HIS A 60 -8.78 14.04 -5.19
N ARG A 61 -7.91 14.69 -5.95
CA ARG A 61 -6.87 15.56 -5.43
C ARG A 61 -7.44 16.72 -4.61
N GLU A 62 -8.42 17.44 -5.14
CA GLU A 62 -9.04 18.59 -4.47
C GLU A 62 -9.72 18.17 -3.16
N ASP A 63 -10.44 17.06 -3.14
CA ASP A 63 -11.08 16.52 -1.94
C ASP A 63 -10.04 16.11 -0.88
N THR A 64 -8.94 15.49 -1.29
CA THR A 64 -7.84 15.09 -0.39
C THR A 64 -7.18 16.30 0.24
N ILE A 65 -6.84 17.33 -0.55
CA ILE A 65 -6.24 18.58 -0.05
C ILE A 65 -7.18 19.29 0.93
N ARG A 66 -8.47 19.39 0.59
CA ARG A 66 -9.47 20.00 1.45
C ARG A 66 -9.65 19.23 2.76
N SER A 67 -9.71 17.90 2.73
CA SER A 67 -9.82 17.05 3.92
C SER A 67 -8.61 17.17 4.84
N GLY A 68 -7.43 17.40 4.27
CA GLY A 68 -6.19 17.69 5.01
C GLY A 68 -6.08 19.16 5.46
N ALA A 69 -7.16 19.96 5.39
CA ALA A 69 -7.16 21.38 5.74
C ALA A 69 -6.04 22.19 5.07
N TYR A 70 -5.61 21.78 3.89
CA TYR A 70 -4.52 22.38 3.10
C TYR A 70 -3.13 22.29 3.78
N LEU A 71 -2.97 21.47 4.82
CA LEU A 71 -1.69 21.27 5.53
C LEU A 71 -0.84 20.13 4.92
N CYS A 72 -1.40 19.37 4.00
CA CYS A 72 -0.71 18.27 3.35
C CYS A 72 0.32 18.75 2.33
N ASP A 73 1.33 17.92 2.06
CA ASP A 73 2.21 18.08 0.91
C ASP A 73 1.41 17.83 -0.38
N GLN A 74 1.17 18.90 -1.13
CA GLN A 74 0.31 18.87 -2.30
C GLN A 74 0.95 18.15 -3.50
N ASP A 75 2.27 18.04 -3.58
CA ASP A 75 2.97 17.28 -4.61
C ASP A 75 2.82 15.77 -4.35
N ILE A 76 2.92 15.36 -3.08
CA ILE A 76 2.64 13.98 -2.67
C ILE A 76 1.18 13.63 -2.96
N VAL A 77 0.22 14.48 -2.62
CA VAL A 77 -1.21 14.27 -2.92
C VAL A 77 -1.43 14.15 -4.43
N ASN A 78 -0.84 15.04 -5.22
CA ASN A 78 -0.97 15.00 -6.68
C ASN A 78 -0.43 13.69 -7.27
N SER A 79 0.77 13.28 -6.88
CA SER A 79 1.39 12.04 -7.37
C SER A 79 0.61 10.79 -6.93
N SER A 80 0.14 10.75 -5.68
CA SER A 80 -0.62 9.62 -5.13
C SER A 80 -1.98 9.47 -5.83
N THR A 81 -2.74 10.56 -5.97
CA THR A 81 -4.06 10.52 -6.62
C THR A 81 -3.95 10.26 -8.12
N ALA A 82 -2.89 10.70 -8.78
CA ALA A 82 -2.63 10.40 -10.19
C ALA A 82 -2.29 8.91 -10.40
N ALA A 83 -1.64 8.28 -9.42
CA ALA A 83 -1.30 6.86 -9.48
C ALA A 83 -2.46 5.92 -9.12
N ALA A 84 -3.53 6.41 -8.46
CA ALA A 84 -4.55 5.59 -7.83
C ALA A 84 -5.17 4.53 -8.76
N ASN A 85 -5.67 4.91 -9.94
CA ASN A 85 -6.29 3.97 -10.87
C ASN A 85 -5.31 2.86 -11.30
N ARG A 86 -4.08 3.22 -11.62
CA ARG A 86 -3.04 2.24 -11.99
C ARG A 86 -2.73 1.26 -10.85
N GLN A 87 -2.75 1.73 -9.60
CA GLN A 87 -2.54 0.85 -8.46
C GLN A 87 -3.74 -0.08 -8.24
N MET A 88 -4.97 0.40 -8.45
CA MET A 88 -6.16 -0.46 -8.41
C MET A 88 -6.10 -1.57 -9.46
N ASP A 89 -5.79 -1.23 -10.72
CA ASP A 89 -5.60 -2.20 -11.80
C ASP A 89 -4.53 -3.25 -11.47
N LEU A 90 -3.46 -2.83 -10.77
CA LEU A 90 -2.39 -3.73 -10.36
C LEU A 90 -2.86 -4.69 -9.26
N LEU A 91 -3.58 -4.20 -8.26
CA LEU A 91 -4.15 -5.03 -7.20
C LEU A 91 -5.14 -6.07 -7.76
N GLU A 92 -6.00 -5.68 -8.70
CA GLU A 92 -6.90 -6.60 -9.38
C GLU A 92 -6.16 -7.67 -10.18
N ARG A 93 -5.11 -7.29 -10.92
CA ARG A 93 -4.25 -8.25 -11.64
C ARG A 93 -3.54 -9.23 -10.70
N TRP A 94 -3.27 -8.83 -9.48
CA TRP A 94 -2.68 -9.69 -8.46
C TRP A 94 -3.70 -10.56 -7.73
N GLY A 95 -5.01 -10.28 -7.87
CA GLY A 95 -6.08 -11.12 -7.36
C GLY A 95 -7.03 -10.46 -6.37
N VAL A 96 -6.91 -9.16 -6.10
CA VAL A 96 -7.92 -8.47 -5.28
C VAL A 96 -9.23 -8.40 -6.05
N ASN A 97 -10.30 -8.89 -5.45
CA ASN A 97 -11.60 -8.98 -6.11
C ASN A 97 -12.55 -7.85 -5.63
N PHE A 98 -12.35 -6.65 -6.16
CA PHE A 98 -13.25 -5.52 -5.88
C PHE A 98 -14.65 -5.78 -6.43
N ARG A 99 -15.67 -5.34 -5.69
CA ARG A 99 -17.08 -5.52 -6.06
C ARG A 99 -17.38 -4.84 -7.39
N ARG A 100 -18.13 -5.54 -8.24
CA ARG A 100 -18.58 -5.08 -9.54
C ARG A 100 -20.08 -5.26 -9.67
N ASP A 101 -20.73 -4.44 -10.48
CA ASP A 101 -22.12 -4.61 -10.86
C ASP A 101 -22.31 -5.75 -11.88
N SER A 102 -23.55 -5.99 -12.25
CA SER A 102 -23.91 -7.02 -13.24
C SER A 102 -23.34 -6.79 -14.65
N LYS A 103 -22.84 -5.58 -14.92
CA LYS A 103 -22.18 -5.21 -16.18
C LYS A 103 -20.66 -5.23 -16.08
N GLY A 104 -20.11 -5.62 -14.92
CA GLY A 104 -18.67 -5.66 -14.68
C GLY A 104 -18.04 -4.31 -14.35
N VAL A 105 -18.84 -3.27 -14.08
CA VAL A 105 -18.34 -1.95 -13.69
C VAL A 105 -18.02 -1.95 -12.19
N ALA A 106 -16.85 -1.40 -11.81
CA ALA A 106 -16.47 -1.30 -10.41
C ALA A 106 -17.51 -0.52 -9.60
N MET A 107 -17.99 -1.14 -8.52
CA MET A 107 -18.89 -0.49 -7.58
C MET A 107 -18.08 0.39 -6.63
N VAL A 108 -18.46 1.65 -6.52
CA VAL A 108 -17.82 2.62 -5.62
C VAL A 108 -18.85 3.26 -4.70
N SER A 109 -18.47 3.46 -3.44
CA SER A 109 -19.26 4.20 -2.46
C SER A 109 -18.70 5.61 -2.25
N LYS A 110 -19.55 6.48 -1.69
CA LYS A 110 -19.17 7.83 -1.30
C LYS A 110 -18.95 7.87 0.20
N GLU A 111 -17.71 8.04 0.59
CA GLU A 111 -17.31 8.18 1.99
C GLU A 111 -17.15 9.66 2.39
N ALA A 112 -17.01 9.90 3.68
CA ALA A 112 -16.80 11.24 4.22
C ALA A 112 -15.56 11.91 3.57
N GLY A 113 -15.68 13.19 3.27
CA GLY A 113 -14.61 13.96 2.61
C GLY A 113 -14.61 13.87 1.08
N HIS A 114 -15.30 12.90 0.48
CA HIS A 114 -15.38 12.75 -0.97
C HIS A 114 -16.51 13.55 -1.60
N GLY A 115 -16.22 14.34 -2.62
CA GLY A 115 -17.23 15.03 -3.44
C GLY A 115 -18.04 14.09 -4.32
N LYS A 116 -17.42 12.96 -4.74
CA LYS A 116 -18.00 11.91 -5.59
C LYS A 116 -17.73 10.52 -5.02
N PRO A 117 -18.52 9.49 -5.39
CA PRO A 117 -18.20 8.09 -5.07
C PRO A 117 -16.84 7.69 -5.67
N ARG A 118 -15.92 7.16 -4.84
CA ARG A 118 -14.58 6.70 -5.26
C ARG A 118 -14.09 5.48 -4.51
N ASN A 119 -14.78 5.11 -3.43
CA ASN A 119 -14.30 4.08 -2.54
C ASN A 119 -14.67 2.69 -3.07
N ALA A 120 -13.72 1.97 -3.67
CA ALA A 120 -13.89 0.59 -4.11
C ALA A 120 -13.56 -0.37 -2.97
N ASN A 121 -14.33 -1.44 -2.83
CA ASN A 121 -14.18 -2.38 -1.72
C ASN A 121 -14.48 -3.83 -2.11
N CYS A 122 -14.05 -4.76 -1.24
CA CYS A 122 -14.35 -6.19 -1.28
C CYS A 122 -15.39 -6.57 -0.20
N GLY A 123 -16.27 -5.64 0.18
CA GLY A 123 -17.12 -5.74 1.36
C GLY A 123 -16.34 -5.29 2.61
N ASP A 124 -16.54 -6.00 3.71
CA ASP A 124 -15.88 -5.75 5.01
C ASP A 124 -14.48 -6.37 5.13
N THR A 125 -14.00 -7.02 4.07
CA THR A 125 -12.71 -7.74 4.04
C THR A 125 -11.63 -7.03 3.24
N THR A 126 -11.85 -5.81 2.78
CA THR A 126 -10.97 -5.11 1.84
C THR A 126 -9.51 -5.08 2.29
N SER A 127 -9.25 -4.69 3.53
CA SER A 127 -7.87 -4.65 4.06
C SER A 127 -7.22 -6.03 4.08
N ARG A 128 -7.97 -7.07 4.44
CA ARG A 128 -7.48 -8.45 4.47
C ARG A 128 -7.14 -8.95 3.08
N GLU A 129 -8.02 -8.73 2.12
CA GLU A 129 -7.82 -9.11 0.71
C GLU A 129 -6.55 -8.47 0.14
N VAL A 130 -6.40 -7.16 0.33
CA VAL A 130 -5.22 -6.43 -0.12
C VAL A 130 -3.96 -6.92 0.57
N GLN A 131 -4.01 -7.12 1.89
CA GLN A 131 -2.88 -7.62 2.68
C GLN A 131 -2.46 -9.00 2.16
N GLN A 132 -3.39 -9.93 2.02
CA GLN A 132 -3.11 -11.29 1.56
C GLN A 132 -2.46 -11.29 0.17
N VAL A 133 -3.02 -10.57 -0.77
CA VAL A 133 -2.49 -10.49 -2.14
C VAL A 133 -1.08 -9.91 -2.16
N LEU A 134 -0.80 -8.87 -1.36
CA LEU A 134 0.54 -8.30 -1.25
C LEU A 134 1.54 -9.26 -0.60
N GLU A 135 1.12 -10.02 0.41
CA GLU A 135 1.93 -11.08 1.03
C GLU A 135 2.28 -12.18 0.02
N GLU A 136 1.32 -12.60 -0.79
CA GLU A 136 1.54 -13.55 -1.87
C GLU A 136 2.56 -13.04 -2.89
N GLN A 137 2.52 -11.74 -3.24
CA GLN A 137 3.55 -11.14 -4.11
C GLN A 137 4.93 -11.13 -3.43
N CYS A 138 5.02 -10.83 -2.14
CA CYS A 138 6.28 -10.93 -1.40
C CYS A 138 6.85 -12.36 -1.43
N MET A 139 6.02 -13.37 -1.20
CA MET A 139 6.44 -14.77 -1.30
C MET A 139 6.87 -15.13 -2.72
N ARG A 140 6.11 -14.72 -3.72
CA ARG A 140 6.41 -14.98 -5.14
C ARG A 140 7.76 -14.41 -5.58
N PHE A 141 8.14 -13.24 -5.08
CA PHE A 141 9.41 -12.59 -5.41
C PHE A 141 10.54 -12.92 -4.44
N GLY A 142 10.33 -13.82 -3.48
CA GLY A 142 11.36 -14.30 -2.57
C GLY A 142 11.77 -13.30 -1.49
N VAL A 143 10.87 -12.41 -1.06
CA VAL A 143 11.11 -11.53 0.09
C VAL A 143 11.28 -12.37 1.35
N THR A 144 12.40 -12.21 2.06
CA THR A 144 12.56 -12.79 3.40
C THR A 144 11.76 -11.96 4.40
N ARG A 145 10.89 -12.61 5.18
CA ARG A 145 9.99 -11.94 6.14
C ARG A 145 10.28 -12.42 7.55
N ARG A 146 10.40 -11.49 8.50
CA ARG A 146 10.63 -11.77 9.92
C ARG A 146 9.69 -10.95 10.79
N GLY A 147 8.92 -11.63 11.64
CA GLY A 147 8.12 -11.02 12.72
C GLY A 147 8.88 -11.01 14.03
N ASP A 148 8.29 -10.36 15.04
CA ASP A 148 8.78 -10.30 16.42
C ASP A 148 10.21 -9.73 16.52
N GLN A 149 10.56 -8.79 15.65
CA GLN A 149 11.87 -8.15 15.60
C GLN A 149 11.72 -6.62 15.63
N LEU A 150 12.10 -6.02 16.74
CA LEU A 150 12.03 -4.58 16.92
C LEU A 150 13.35 -3.92 16.48
N PRO A 151 13.32 -3.07 15.46
CA PRO A 151 14.49 -2.27 15.08
C PRO A 151 14.75 -1.19 16.14
N LEU A 152 15.96 -1.15 16.68
CA LEU A 152 16.35 -0.22 17.75
C LEU A 152 17.07 1.02 17.21
N SER A 153 17.99 0.82 16.26
CA SER A 153 18.78 1.93 15.71
C SER A 153 19.35 1.64 14.33
N LEU A 154 19.60 2.71 13.58
CA LEU A 154 20.35 2.63 12.33
C LEU A 154 21.85 2.73 12.60
N VAL A 155 22.62 1.82 12.02
CA VAL A 155 24.09 1.92 11.98
C VAL A 155 24.47 2.74 10.76
N HIS A 156 25.19 3.83 10.96
CA HIS A 156 25.62 4.70 9.87
C HIS A 156 27.11 5.09 10.00
N SER A 157 27.75 5.28 8.89
CA SER A 157 29.07 5.89 8.79
C SER A 157 29.18 6.69 7.49
N ASN A 158 29.91 7.80 7.52
CA ASN A 158 30.12 8.65 6.33
C ASN A 158 28.81 9.03 5.61
N GLN A 159 27.77 9.39 6.36
CA GLN A 159 26.43 9.75 5.85
C GLN A 159 25.71 8.62 5.08
N LYS A 160 26.14 7.38 5.24
CA LYS A 160 25.49 6.21 4.65
C LYS A 160 24.96 5.30 5.75
N ILE A 161 23.78 4.73 5.54
CA ILE A 161 23.23 3.68 6.37
C ILE A 161 23.93 2.38 5.96
N ASN A 162 24.55 1.71 6.96
CA ASN A 162 25.30 0.48 6.76
C ASN A 162 24.62 -0.73 7.42
N GLY A 163 23.59 -0.51 8.20
CA GLY A 163 22.88 -1.59 8.86
C GLY A 163 21.81 -1.13 9.83
N LEU A 164 21.26 -2.11 10.51
CA LEU A 164 20.19 -1.97 11.50
C LEU A 164 20.51 -2.88 12.69
N ILE A 165 20.22 -2.40 13.89
CA ILE A 165 20.26 -3.16 15.15
C ILE A 165 18.85 -3.28 15.69
#